data_6a69d91083ee471f565b8920b40c762a
#
_entry.id   6a69d91083ee471f565b8920b40c762a
#
_cell.length_a   1.000
_cell.length_b   1.000
_cell.length_c   1.000
_cell.angle_alpha   90.00
_cell.angle_beta   90.00
_cell.angle_gamma   90.00
#
_symmetry.space_group_name_H-M   'P 1'
#
loop_
_entity.id
_entity.type
_entity.pdbx_description
1 polymer ?
#
loop_
_entity_poly.entity_id
_entity_poly.type
_entity_poly.pdbx_seq_one_letter_code
_entity_poly.pdbx_strand_id
1 'polypeptide(L)'
;MEKIKKFWNAVSYEVVIAAGLIVWFLTGRALDLQGWSSAWNAMDYSMGTGSRLLIGSIYRLFYGEYLDYTVAYKYVAVGTMLTILVLAIVLGRMIRLAVAKNDQIRHAVFGAVALYLVAPFSIAYVWNDQNLGRLDVYMLLVALLALLVGLTIK
;
A
#
# COMPACT_ATOMS: atom_id res chain seq x y z
N MET A 1 -10.88 17.95 25.07
CA MET A 1 -11.74 16.88 24.48
C MET A 1 -12.23 17.26 23.08
N GLU A 2 -12.68 18.46 22.83
CA GLU A 2 -13.21 18.90 21.53
C GLU A 2 -12.20 18.82 20.37
N LYS A 3 -10.93 19.22 20.60
CA LYS A 3 -9.86 19.11 19.60
C LYS A 3 -9.59 17.67 19.17
N ILE A 4 -9.62 16.70 20.12
CA ILE A 4 -9.42 15.28 19.84
C ILE A 4 -10.60 14.73 19.02
N LYS A 5 -11.83 15.09 19.38
CA LYS A 5 -13.03 14.68 18.63
C LYS A 5 -13.02 15.24 17.20
N LYS A 6 -12.62 16.51 17.03
CA LYS A 6 -12.48 17.13 15.71
C LYS A 6 -11.41 16.44 14.86
N PHE A 7 -10.26 16.14 15.45
CA PHE A 7 -9.18 15.41 14.77
C PHE A 7 -9.64 13.99 14.37
N TRP A 8 -10.26 13.25 15.30
CA TRP A 8 -10.77 11.91 15.01
C TRP A 8 -11.79 11.90 13.87
N ASN A 9 -12.73 12.82 13.89
CA ASN A 9 -13.71 12.96 12.80
C ASN A 9 -13.06 13.29 11.45
N ALA A 10 -11.90 13.94 11.46
CA ALA A 10 -11.16 14.29 10.24
C ALA A 10 -10.40 13.11 9.63
N VAL A 11 -9.96 12.12 10.43
CA VAL A 11 -9.07 11.03 9.95
C VAL A 11 -9.58 9.62 10.24
N SER A 12 -10.77 9.46 10.79
CA SER A 12 -11.29 8.16 11.24
C SER A 12 -11.37 7.10 10.15
N TYR A 13 -11.77 7.48 8.94
CA TYR A 13 -11.87 6.53 7.82
C TYR A 13 -10.48 6.02 7.41
N GLU A 14 -9.51 6.91 7.31
CA GLU A 14 -8.12 6.60 6.98
C GLU A 14 -7.53 5.65 8.01
N VAL A 15 -7.72 5.95 9.29
CA VAL A 15 -7.20 5.13 10.40
C VAL A 15 -7.82 3.74 10.42
N VAL A 16 -9.15 3.63 10.26
CA VAL A 16 -9.83 2.33 10.28
C VAL A 16 -9.46 1.49 9.06
N ILE A 17 -9.38 2.09 7.86
CA ILE A 17 -8.94 1.38 6.64
C ILE A 17 -7.49 0.92 6.80
N ALA A 18 -6.58 1.80 7.24
CA ALA A 18 -5.18 1.46 7.43
C ALA A 18 -5.02 0.34 8.47
N ALA A 19 -5.66 0.45 9.62
CA ALA A 19 -5.60 -0.56 10.68
C ALA A 19 -6.12 -1.92 10.18
N GLY A 20 -7.26 -1.95 9.50
CA GLY A 20 -7.83 -3.18 8.95
C GLY A 20 -6.90 -3.84 7.94
N LEU A 21 -6.36 -3.08 7.00
CA LEU A 21 -5.42 -3.60 5.99
C LEU A 21 -4.08 -4.04 6.59
N ILE A 22 -3.57 -3.32 7.59
CA ILE A 22 -2.33 -3.71 8.29
C ILE A 22 -2.55 -5.01 9.05
N VAL A 23 -3.64 -5.13 9.80
CA VAL A 23 -3.97 -6.39 10.50
C VAL A 23 -4.09 -7.53 9.50
N TRP A 24 -4.82 -7.33 8.40
CA TRP A 24 -4.95 -8.32 7.36
C TRP A 24 -3.59 -8.70 6.76
N PHE A 25 -2.72 -7.74 6.44
CA PHE A 25 -1.38 -7.98 5.94
C PHE A 25 -0.53 -8.77 6.94
N LEU A 26 -0.55 -8.39 8.21
CA LEU A 26 0.25 -9.05 9.24
C LEU A 26 -0.22 -10.48 9.55
N THR A 27 -1.51 -10.77 9.40
CA THR A 27 -2.08 -12.10 9.68
C THR A 27 -2.06 -13.04 8.48
N GLY A 28 -2.11 -12.51 7.26
CA GLY A 28 -2.21 -13.28 6.03
C GLY A 28 -0.92 -13.39 5.21
N ARG A 29 0.17 -12.71 5.62
CA ARG A 29 1.42 -12.70 4.86
C ARG A 29 2.24 -13.97 5.08
N ALA A 30 2.94 -14.40 4.04
CA ALA A 30 4.06 -15.32 4.19
C ALA A 30 5.20 -14.64 4.97
N LEU A 31 5.96 -15.43 5.72
CA LEU A 31 7.16 -14.96 6.41
C LEU A 31 8.36 -14.81 5.45
N ASP A 32 8.19 -15.28 4.22
CA ASP A 32 9.24 -15.35 3.21
C ASP A 32 8.78 -14.81 1.85
N LEU A 33 9.73 -14.31 1.05
CA LEU A 33 9.46 -13.94 -0.34
C LEU A 33 9.44 -15.18 -1.22
N GLN A 34 8.49 -15.26 -2.14
CA GLN A 34 8.51 -16.23 -3.22
C GLN A 34 9.79 -16.03 -4.06
N GLY A 35 10.39 -17.13 -4.52
CA GLY A 35 11.68 -17.11 -5.24
C GLY A 35 11.72 -16.15 -6.43
N TRP A 36 10.64 -16.05 -7.21
CA TRP A 36 10.50 -15.08 -8.30
C TRP A 36 10.44 -13.63 -7.81
N SER A 37 9.70 -13.37 -6.74
CA SER A 37 9.56 -12.03 -6.20
C SER A 37 10.86 -11.50 -5.62
N SER A 38 11.66 -12.36 -4.97
CA SER A 38 12.97 -11.97 -4.46
C SER A 38 13.95 -11.66 -5.58
N ALA A 39 13.98 -12.47 -6.65
CA ALA A 39 14.85 -12.23 -7.80
C ALA A 39 14.60 -10.86 -8.43
N TRP A 40 13.34 -10.47 -8.66
CA TRP A 40 13.00 -9.17 -9.21
C TRP A 40 13.39 -7.99 -8.33
N ASN A 41 13.40 -8.16 -7.03
CA ASN A 41 13.83 -7.11 -6.09
C ASN A 41 15.36 -7.03 -5.94
N ALA A 42 16.09 -8.10 -6.32
CA ALA A 42 17.56 -8.14 -6.27
C ALA A 42 18.24 -7.71 -7.57
N MET A 43 17.55 -7.79 -8.70
CA MET A 43 18.10 -7.40 -10.01
C MET A 43 18.21 -5.89 -10.14
N ASP A 44 19.35 -5.41 -10.65
CA ASP A 44 19.62 -4.00 -10.90
C ASP A 44 20.20 -3.74 -12.29
N TYR A 45 20.43 -2.49 -12.64
CA TYR A 45 20.96 -2.09 -13.96
C TYR A 45 22.41 -2.52 -14.21
N SER A 46 23.14 -3.02 -13.24
CA SER A 46 24.46 -3.61 -13.48
C SER A 46 24.39 -4.90 -14.30
N MET A 47 23.22 -5.55 -14.30
CA MET A 47 22.94 -6.78 -15.07
C MET A 47 22.48 -6.50 -16.50
N GLY A 48 22.36 -5.24 -16.92
CA GLY A 48 21.92 -4.84 -18.26
C GLY A 48 20.76 -3.83 -18.23
N THR A 49 20.01 -3.72 -19.32
CA THR A 49 18.87 -2.82 -19.45
C THR A 49 17.56 -3.63 -19.43
N GLY A 50 16.61 -3.26 -18.55
CA GLY A 50 15.32 -3.90 -18.48
C GLY A 50 14.32 -3.10 -17.65
N SER A 51 13.03 -3.25 -17.97
CA SER A 51 11.96 -2.47 -17.34
C SER A 51 11.73 -2.77 -15.85
N ARG A 52 12.26 -3.88 -15.33
CA ARG A 52 12.03 -4.33 -13.96
C ARG A 52 13.22 -4.13 -13.02
N LEU A 53 14.30 -3.51 -13.50
CA LEU A 53 15.56 -3.36 -12.75
C LEU A 53 15.59 -2.11 -11.85
N LEU A 54 14.64 -1.19 -12.00
CA LEU A 54 14.61 0.07 -11.26
C LEU A 54 14.54 -0.14 -9.75
N ILE A 55 13.69 -1.04 -9.27
CA ILE A 55 13.48 -1.26 -7.84
C ILE A 55 14.73 -1.86 -7.19
N GLY A 56 15.33 -2.88 -7.80
CA GLY A 56 16.60 -3.44 -7.33
C GLY A 56 17.73 -2.41 -7.33
N SER A 57 17.78 -1.53 -8.35
CA SER A 57 18.76 -0.44 -8.41
C SER A 57 18.55 0.57 -7.28
N ILE A 58 17.32 0.92 -6.93
CA ILE A 58 17.01 1.78 -5.78
C ILE A 58 17.47 1.09 -4.48
N TYR A 59 17.13 -0.18 -4.31
CA TYR A 59 17.54 -0.93 -3.12
C TYR A 59 19.05 -1.02 -2.99
N ARG A 60 19.78 -1.22 -4.10
CA ARG A 60 21.24 -1.27 -4.11
C ARG A 60 21.89 -0.02 -3.53
N LEU A 61 21.27 1.15 -3.64
CA LEU A 61 21.75 2.38 -3.01
C LEU A 61 21.81 2.29 -1.47
N PHE A 62 21.01 1.40 -0.88
CA PHE A 62 20.90 1.25 0.57
C PHE A 62 21.63 0.03 1.14
N TYR A 63 21.80 -1.05 0.36
CA TYR A 63 22.41 -2.29 0.87
C TYR A 63 23.74 -2.69 0.16
N GLY A 64 24.14 -2.01 -0.91
CA GLY A 64 25.37 -2.31 -1.64
C GLY A 64 25.24 -3.42 -2.68
N GLU A 65 26.27 -4.25 -2.85
CA GLU A 65 26.34 -5.22 -3.96
C GLU A 65 25.52 -6.50 -3.77
N TYR A 66 25.27 -6.90 -2.52
CA TYR A 66 24.59 -8.17 -2.22
C TYR A 66 23.34 -7.95 -1.37
N LEU A 67 22.19 -8.30 -1.94
CA LEU A 67 20.92 -8.28 -1.22
C LEU A 67 20.68 -9.64 -0.57
N ASP A 68 20.79 -9.69 0.76
CA ASP A 68 20.32 -10.84 1.53
C ASP A 68 18.79 -10.93 1.46
N TYR A 69 18.27 -12.15 1.43
CA TYR A 69 16.85 -12.48 1.36
C TYR A 69 16.03 -11.84 2.49
N THR A 70 16.57 -11.85 3.70
CA THR A 70 15.99 -11.19 4.88
C THR A 70 15.90 -9.69 4.73
N VAL A 71 16.90 -9.08 4.10
CA VAL A 71 16.93 -7.64 3.83
C VAL A 71 15.91 -7.29 2.75
N ALA A 72 15.84 -8.07 1.66
CA ALA A 72 14.84 -7.90 0.61
C ALA A 72 13.41 -7.94 1.18
N TYR A 73 13.12 -8.91 2.05
CA TYR A 73 11.83 -9.02 2.71
C TYR A 73 11.46 -7.75 3.51
N LYS A 74 12.41 -7.18 4.25
CA LYS A 74 12.18 -5.94 5.01
C LYS A 74 11.82 -4.77 4.09
N TYR A 75 12.51 -4.59 2.98
CA TYR A 75 12.21 -3.53 2.00
C TYR A 75 10.83 -3.72 1.37
N VAL A 76 10.50 -4.95 0.98
CA VAL A 76 9.17 -5.28 0.45
C VAL A 76 8.09 -5.03 1.48
N ALA A 77 8.29 -5.42 2.73
CA ALA A 77 7.33 -5.18 3.81
C ALA A 77 7.12 -3.67 4.04
N VAL A 78 8.20 -2.88 4.08
CA VAL A 78 8.10 -1.42 4.21
C VAL A 78 7.38 -0.80 3.01
N GLY A 79 7.71 -1.20 1.77
CA GLY A 79 7.02 -0.73 0.57
C GLY A 79 5.52 -1.06 0.58
N THR A 80 5.17 -2.26 1.02
CA THR A 80 3.77 -2.68 1.18
C THR A 80 3.05 -1.84 2.24
N MET A 81 3.67 -1.62 3.40
CA MET A 81 3.11 -0.77 4.46
C MET A 81 2.88 0.67 3.98
N LEU A 82 3.83 1.25 3.25
CA LEU A 82 3.67 2.58 2.65
C LEU A 82 2.50 2.60 1.66
N THR A 83 2.37 1.57 0.83
CA THR A 83 1.25 1.46 -0.11
C THR A 83 -0.08 1.38 0.60
N ILE A 84 -0.19 0.59 1.68
CA ILE A 84 -1.38 0.51 2.53
C ILE A 84 -1.75 1.88 3.11
N LEU A 85 -0.78 2.60 3.65
CA LEU A 85 -1.02 3.92 4.25
C LEU A 85 -1.50 4.94 3.20
N VAL A 86 -0.84 4.99 2.04
CA VAL A 86 -1.26 5.89 0.96
C VAL A 86 -2.64 5.51 0.42
N LEU A 87 -2.93 4.22 0.25
CA LEU A 87 -4.25 3.74 -0.16
C LEU A 87 -5.33 4.17 0.85
N ALA A 88 -5.09 4.00 2.14
CA ALA A 88 -6.03 4.40 3.18
C ALA A 88 -6.31 5.91 3.14
N ILE A 89 -5.28 6.74 2.95
CA ILE A 89 -5.42 8.19 2.82
C ILE A 89 -6.24 8.56 1.58
N VAL A 90 -5.94 7.96 0.43
CA VAL A 90 -6.66 8.21 -0.83
C VAL A 90 -8.13 7.83 -0.69
N LEU A 91 -8.41 6.61 -0.22
CA LEU A 91 -9.79 6.13 -0.04
C LEU A 91 -10.57 6.98 0.98
N GLY A 92 -9.97 7.31 2.12
CA GLY A 92 -10.59 8.17 3.12
C GLY A 92 -10.94 9.56 2.56
N ARG A 93 -10.04 10.16 1.80
CA ARG A 93 -10.29 11.44 1.11
C ARG A 93 -11.37 11.32 0.04
N MET A 94 -11.34 10.28 -0.78
CA MET A 94 -12.36 10.05 -1.81
C MET A 94 -13.75 9.90 -1.19
N ILE A 95 -13.88 9.13 -0.10
CA ILE A 95 -15.15 8.97 0.63
C ILE A 95 -15.67 10.33 1.13
N ARG A 96 -14.80 11.16 1.70
CA ARG A 96 -15.18 12.50 2.19
C ARG A 96 -15.59 13.44 1.08
N LEU A 97 -14.89 13.42 -0.06
CA LEU A 97 -15.18 14.29 -1.21
C LEU A 97 -16.43 13.86 -1.94
N ALA A 98 -16.60 12.55 -2.18
CA ALA A 98 -17.74 12.02 -2.92
C ALA A 98 -19.08 12.23 -2.20
N VAL A 99 -19.07 12.24 -0.85
CA VAL A 99 -20.29 12.31 -0.04
C VAL A 99 -20.21 13.41 1.01
N ALA A 100 -19.86 14.63 0.56
CA ALA A 100 -19.59 15.74 1.46
C ALA A 100 -20.79 16.19 2.33
N LYS A 101 -22.04 15.95 1.87
CA LYS A 101 -23.25 16.54 2.47
C LYS A 101 -24.11 15.59 3.32
N ASN A 102 -23.88 14.27 3.28
CA ASN A 102 -24.71 13.30 3.99
C ASN A 102 -23.89 12.26 4.74
N ASP A 103 -23.89 12.34 6.07
CA ASP A 103 -23.10 11.46 6.92
C ASP A 103 -23.54 9.99 6.85
N GLN A 104 -24.84 9.73 6.71
CA GLN A 104 -25.34 8.36 6.61
C GLN A 104 -24.87 7.67 5.33
N ILE A 105 -24.96 8.38 4.21
CA ILE A 105 -24.45 7.85 2.92
C ILE A 105 -22.93 7.68 2.99
N ARG A 106 -22.22 8.59 3.65
CA ARG A 106 -20.77 8.48 3.83
C ARG A 106 -20.37 7.22 4.60
N HIS A 107 -21.09 6.90 5.68
CA HIS A 107 -20.85 5.67 6.43
C HIS A 107 -21.22 4.42 5.63
N ALA A 108 -22.28 4.46 4.83
CA ALA A 108 -22.64 3.35 3.94
C ALA A 108 -21.57 3.11 2.87
N VAL A 109 -21.06 4.17 2.22
CA VAL A 109 -19.97 4.08 1.24
C VAL A 109 -18.68 3.56 1.91
N PHE A 110 -18.36 4.04 3.11
CA PHE A 110 -17.23 3.52 3.87
C PHE A 110 -17.39 2.01 4.15
N GLY A 111 -18.56 1.57 4.58
CA GLY A 111 -18.86 0.14 4.80
C GLY A 111 -18.70 -0.69 3.52
N ALA A 112 -19.20 -0.20 2.38
CA ALA A 112 -19.03 -0.86 1.09
C ALA A 112 -17.56 -0.97 0.66
N VAL A 113 -16.77 0.09 0.84
CA VAL A 113 -15.32 0.09 0.58
C VAL A 113 -14.61 -0.91 1.49
N ALA A 114 -14.92 -0.93 2.78
CA ALA A 114 -14.33 -1.86 3.74
C ALA A 114 -14.64 -3.33 3.36
N LEU A 115 -15.89 -3.63 3.01
CA LEU A 115 -16.28 -4.97 2.52
C LEU A 115 -15.55 -5.35 1.23
N TYR A 116 -15.41 -4.40 0.29
CA TYR A 116 -14.65 -4.64 -0.93
C TYR A 116 -13.19 -4.95 -0.64
N LEU A 117 -12.55 -4.23 0.28
CA LEU A 117 -11.13 -4.43 0.59
C LEU A 117 -10.84 -5.80 1.20
N VAL A 118 -11.77 -6.40 1.94
CA VAL A 118 -11.63 -7.77 2.48
C VAL A 118 -12.09 -8.86 1.51
N ALA A 119 -12.65 -8.49 0.38
CA ALA A 119 -13.06 -9.46 -0.64
C ALA A 119 -11.84 -10.12 -1.31
N PRO A 120 -11.90 -11.41 -1.65
CA PRO A 120 -10.75 -12.14 -2.22
C PRO A 120 -10.27 -11.59 -3.56
N PHE A 121 -11.09 -10.83 -4.28
CA PHE A 121 -10.74 -10.20 -5.56
C PHE A 121 -10.43 -8.71 -5.43
N SER A 122 -10.21 -8.22 -4.22
CA SER A 122 -9.87 -6.83 -3.98
C SER A 122 -8.40 -6.53 -4.32
N ILE A 123 -8.09 -5.23 -4.35
CA ILE A 123 -6.71 -4.75 -4.50
C ILE A 123 -5.78 -5.30 -3.39
N ALA A 124 -6.33 -5.63 -2.22
CA ALA A 124 -5.60 -6.21 -1.10
C ALA A 124 -5.03 -7.61 -1.42
N TYR A 125 -5.58 -8.30 -2.42
CA TYR A 125 -5.06 -9.58 -2.89
C TYR A 125 -3.59 -9.51 -3.38
N VAL A 126 -3.14 -8.34 -3.83
CA VAL A 126 -1.73 -8.11 -4.24
C VAL A 126 -0.75 -8.33 -3.08
N TRP A 127 -1.22 -8.29 -1.84
CA TRP A 127 -0.40 -8.42 -0.64
C TRP A 127 -0.51 -9.79 0.05
N ASN A 128 -1.19 -10.75 -0.56
CA ASN A 128 -1.24 -12.10 -0.01
C ASN A 128 0.14 -12.79 -0.11
N ASP A 129 0.29 -13.95 0.53
CA ASP A 129 1.51 -14.73 0.59
C ASP A 129 2.10 -15.07 -0.80
N GLN A 130 1.25 -15.34 -1.78
CA GLN A 130 1.67 -15.69 -3.14
C GLN A 130 2.16 -14.50 -3.97
N ASN A 131 1.71 -13.29 -3.65
CA ASN A 131 1.98 -12.09 -4.43
C ASN A 131 2.94 -11.11 -3.72
N LEU A 132 3.32 -11.39 -2.48
CA LEU A 132 4.24 -10.53 -1.73
C LEU A 132 5.58 -10.38 -2.46
N GLY A 133 6.01 -9.14 -2.66
CA GLY A 133 7.25 -8.81 -3.36
C GLY A 133 7.11 -8.62 -4.86
N ARG A 134 5.91 -8.73 -5.43
CA ARG A 134 5.68 -8.36 -6.83
C ARG A 134 5.85 -6.87 -7.04
N LEU A 135 6.43 -6.50 -8.18
CA LEU A 135 6.67 -5.09 -8.53
C LEU A 135 5.38 -4.28 -8.71
N ASP A 136 4.24 -4.96 -8.90
CA ASP A 136 2.92 -4.34 -9.03
C ASP A 136 2.56 -3.45 -7.82
N VAL A 137 3.06 -3.79 -6.62
CA VAL A 137 2.88 -2.98 -5.39
C VAL A 137 3.47 -1.58 -5.56
N TYR A 138 4.65 -1.46 -6.16
CA TYR A 138 5.30 -0.15 -6.37
C TYR A 138 4.62 0.66 -7.46
N MET A 139 4.13 0.01 -8.51
CA MET A 139 3.31 0.66 -9.54
C MET A 139 2.01 1.21 -8.94
N LEU A 140 1.38 0.42 -8.07
CA LEU A 140 0.21 0.86 -7.33
C LEU A 140 0.53 2.06 -6.43
N LEU A 141 1.66 2.02 -5.69
CA LEU A 141 2.08 3.12 -4.84
C LEU A 141 2.27 4.42 -5.65
N VAL A 142 2.94 4.36 -6.78
CA VAL A 142 3.14 5.53 -7.66
C VAL A 142 1.81 6.07 -8.18
N ALA A 143 0.91 5.19 -8.62
CA ALA A 143 -0.43 5.57 -9.08
C ALA A 143 -1.25 6.24 -7.96
N LEU A 144 -1.21 5.69 -6.75
CA LEU A 144 -1.89 6.26 -5.59
C LEU A 144 -1.30 7.63 -5.18
N LEU A 145 0.01 7.79 -5.24
CA LEU A 145 0.66 9.08 -4.96
C LEU A 145 0.26 10.13 -6.00
N ALA A 146 0.23 9.77 -7.28
CA ALA A 146 -0.24 10.67 -8.34
C ALA A 146 -1.71 11.07 -8.12
N LEU A 147 -2.57 10.12 -7.76
CA LEU A 147 -3.97 10.40 -7.42
C LEU A 147 -4.09 11.29 -6.19
N LEU A 148 -3.28 11.05 -5.14
CA LEU A 148 -3.26 11.88 -3.93
C LEU A 148 -2.87 13.32 -4.24
N VAL A 149 -1.87 13.52 -5.10
CA VAL A 149 -1.46 14.86 -5.57
C VAL A 149 -2.62 15.51 -6.32
N GLY A 150 -3.26 14.80 -7.26
CA GLY A 150 -4.43 15.31 -7.99
C GLY A 150 -5.61 15.68 -7.09
N LEU A 151 -5.83 14.96 -5.99
CA LEU A 151 -6.88 15.27 -5.00
C LEU A 151 -6.52 16.46 -4.08
N THR A 152 -5.25 16.86 -4.04
CA THR A 152 -4.78 17.96 -3.18
C THR A 152 -4.57 19.28 -3.91
N ILE A 153 -4.26 19.22 -5.19
CA ILE A 153 -4.12 20.40 -6.04
C ILE A 153 -5.54 20.80 -6.49
N LYS A 154 -5.98 21.97 -6.04
CA LYS A 154 -7.24 22.60 -6.47
C LYS A 154 -6.95 23.59 -7.57
#